data_6e368bfc7c922bc0e346c5968e7832bc
#
_entry.id   6e368bfc7c922bc0e346c5968e7832bc
#
_cell.length_a   1.000
_cell.length_b   1.000
_cell.length_c   1.000
_cell.angle_alpha   90.00
_cell.angle_beta   90.00
_cell.angle_gamma   90.00
#
_symmetry.space_group_name_H-M   'P 1'
#
loop_
_entity.id
_entity.type
_entity.pdbx_description
1 polymer ?
#
loop_
_entity_poly.entity_id
_entity_poly.type
_entity_poly.pdbx_seq_one_letter_code
_entity_poly.pdbx_strand_id
1 'polypeptide(L)'
;MNKIGVLGGTFDPPHDAHLEIARRSISQFGLNKVIFIPSGNPWQKKDSTSFLHRFEMTKILINESEFFEISDIEKSEENPSYTYETLLRLNHPKEDLYFILGSDTAMNIKTWKNHSKLSELTNFLIAL
;
A
#
# COMPACT_ATOMS: atom_id res chain seq x y z
N MET A 1 13.01 -14.49 -9.39
CA MET A 1 12.94 -13.16 -8.81
C MET A 1 11.51 -12.77 -8.50
N ASN A 2 11.20 -12.46 -7.26
CA ASN A 2 9.85 -12.02 -6.90
C ASN A 2 9.75 -10.50 -6.98
N LYS A 3 8.77 -10.01 -7.73
CA LYS A 3 8.45 -8.59 -7.79
C LYS A 3 7.11 -8.39 -7.10
N ILE A 4 7.15 -7.75 -5.95
CA ILE A 4 5.99 -7.59 -5.09
C ILE A 4 5.59 -6.12 -5.03
N GLY A 5 4.38 -5.81 -5.51
CA GLY A 5 3.83 -4.48 -5.38
C GLY A 5 3.19 -4.30 -4.00
N VAL A 6 3.31 -3.10 -3.46
CA VAL A 6 2.67 -2.73 -2.19
C VAL A 6 1.80 -1.52 -2.46
N LEU A 7 0.50 -1.67 -2.22
CA LEU A 7 -0.46 -0.58 -2.38
C LEU A 7 -1.08 -0.28 -1.02
N GLY A 8 -0.59 0.77 -0.39
CA GLY A 8 -1.12 1.23 0.88
C GLY A 8 -2.19 2.28 0.67
N GLY A 9 -3.06 2.44 1.64
CA GLY A 9 -4.08 3.46 1.60
C GLY A 9 -5.06 3.33 2.74
N THR A 10 -5.92 4.32 2.88
CA THR A 10 -6.97 4.28 3.88
C THR A 10 -8.07 3.31 3.45
N PHE A 11 -8.38 3.24 2.16
CA PHE A 11 -9.46 2.41 1.61
C PHE A 11 -10.80 2.65 2.33
N ASP A 12 -11.22 3.89 2.35
CA ASP A 12 -12.43 4.31 3.08
C ASP A 12 -13.40 5.09 2.18
N PRO A 13 -14.12 4.42 1.28
CA PRO A 13 -14.03 2.99 0.97
C PRO A 13 -12.97 2.68 -0.09
N PRO A 14 -12.60 1.41 -0.25
CA PRO A 14 -11.83 0.99 -1.42
C PRO A 14 -12.75 1.05 -2.66
N HIS A 15 -12.15 1.26 -3.85
CA HIS A 15 -12.95 1.37 -5.07
C HIS A 15 -12.17 0.86 -6.30
N ASP A 16 -12.85 0.86 -7.45
CA ASP A 16 -12.29 0.27 -8.67
C ASP A 16 -10.99 0.92 -9.14
N ALA A 17 -10.75 2.18 -8.83
CA ALA A 17 -9.50 2.83 -9.19
C ALA A 17 -8.30 2.14 -8.51
N HIS A 18 -8.48 1.67 -7.29
CA HIS A 18 -7.42 0.91 -6.60
C HIS A 18 -7.11 -0.38 -7.34
N LEU A 19 -8.13 -1.10 -7.80
CA LEU A 19 -7.95 -2.33 -8.59
C LEU A 19 -7.23 -2.04 -9.90
N GLU A 20 -7.61 -0.97 -10.57
CA GLU A 20 -7.03 -0.61 -11.85
C GLU A 20 -5.54 -0.30 -11.73
N ILE A 21 -5.16 0.44 -10.69
CA ILE A 21 -3.77 0.76 -10.40
C ILE A 21 -2.97 -0.54 -10.18
N ALA A 22 -3.54 -1.46 -9.40
CA ALA A 22 -2.88 -2.74 -9.10
C ALA A 22 -2.73 -3.59 -10.37
N ARG A 23 -3.78 -3.70 -11.18
CA ARG A 23 -3.73 -4.47 -12.43
C ARG A 23 -2.69 -3.91 -13.40
N ARG A 24 -2.66 -2.59 -13.57
CA ARG A 24 -1.70 -1.94 -14.46
C ARG A 24 -0.28 -2.12 -13.97
N SER A 25 -0.06 -2.06 -12.66
CA SER A 25 1.27 -2.27 -12.09
C SER A 25 1.78 -3.67 -12.41
N ILE A 26 0.92 -4.68 -12.29
CA ILE A 26 1.28 -6.05 -12.64
C ILE A 26 1.62 -6.17 -14.12
N SER A 27 0.76 -5.64 -15.01
CA SER A 27 0.97 -5.82 -16.45
C SER A 27 2.12 -5.00 -17.00
N GLN A 28 2.35 -3.79 -16.52
CA GLN A 28 3.38 -2.90 -17.05
C GLN A 28 4.77 -3.21 -16.51
N PHE A 29 4.86 -3.66 -15.27
CA PHE A 29 6.15 -3.85 -14.61
C PHE A 29 6.46 -5.31 -14.30
N GLY A 30 5.57 -6.22 -14.67
CA GLY A 30 5.80 -7.64 -14.48
C GLY A 30 5.81 -8.06 -13.02
N LEU A 31 4.96 -7.43 -12.19
CA LEU A 31 4.89 -7.82 -10.79
C LEU A 31 4.26 -9.20 -10.64
N ASN A 32 4.71 -9.95 -9.66
CA ASN A 32 4.15 -11.26 -9.37
C ASN A 32 2.85 -11.16 -8.56
N LYS A 33 2.74 -10.13 -7.73
CA LYS A 33 1.55 -9.90 -6.91
C LYS A 33 1.53 -8.48 -6.40
N VAL A 34 0.36 -8.05 -5.91
CA VAL A 34 0.21 -6.77 -5.22
C VAL A 34 -0.41 -7.04 -3.85
N ILE A 35 0.22 -6.52 -2.80
CA ILE A 35 -0.29 -6.61 -1.44
C ILE A 35 -0.98 -5.29 -1.11
N PHE A 36 -2.27 -5.37 -0.79
CA PHE A 36 -3.05 -4.21 -0.33
C PHE A 36 -2.89 -4.09 1.18
N ILE A 37 -2.49 -2.92 1.65
CA ILE A 37 -2.24 -2.69 3.08
C ILE A 37 -3.10 -1.52 3.57
N PRO A 38 -4.29 -1.79 4.14
CA PRO A 38 -5.09 -0.73 4.75
C PRO A 38 -4.35 -0.14 5.94
N SER A 39 -4.34 1.19 6.06
CA SER A 39 -3.69 1.84 7.18
C SER A 39 -4.54 1.68 8.45
N GLY A 40 -3.88 1.38 9.57
CA GLY A 40 -4.56 1.18 10.84
C GLY A 40 -5.04 2.50 11.43
N ASN A 41 -4.12 3.47 11.50
CA ASN A 41 -4.41 4.80 12.01
C ASN A 41 -3.83 5.82 11.05
N PRO A 42 -4.63 6.25 10.04
CA PRO A 42 -4.12 7.18 9.03
C PRO A 42 -3.88 8.55 9.64
N TRP A 43 -2.61 8.88 9.83
CA TRP A 43 -2.21 10.10 10.52
C TRP A 43 -2.66 11.39 9.83
N GLN A 44 -2.99 11.32 8.54
CA GLN A 44 -3.49 12.46 7.76
C GLN A 44 -5.01 12.53 7.69
N LYS A 45 -5.73 11.58 8.29
CA LYS A 45 -7.20 11.53 8.26
C LYS A 45 -7.73 11.16 9.64
N LYS A 46 -8.57 12.04 10.21
CA LYS A 46 -9.04 11.86 11.59
C LYS A 46 -10.34 11.09 11.73
N ASP A 47 -11.23 11.17 10.73
CA ASP A 47 -12.59 10.62 10.82
C ASP A 47 -12.79 9.41 9.92
N SER A 48 -11.79 8.53 9.84
CA SER A 48 -11.90 7.34 9.01
C SER A 48 -12.74 6.25 9.70
N THR A 49 -13.35 5.41 8.88
CA THR A 49 -14.04 4.20 9.32
C THR A 49 -13.05 3.28 10.05
N SER A 50 -13.55 2.43 10.95
CA SER A 50 -12.67 1.51 11.69
C SER A 50 -11.84 0.64 10.77
N PHE A 51 -10.66 0.25 11.26
CA PHE A 51 -9.76 -0.62 10.48
C PHE A 51 -10.47 -1.91 10.04
N LEU A 52 -11.19 -2.55 10.95
CA LEU A 52 -11.84 -3.82 10.64
C LEU A 52 -12.79 -3.71 9.44
N HIS A 53 -13.62 -2.67 9.41
CA HIS A 53 -14.55 -2.46 8.31
C HIS A 53 -13.81 -2.19 7.00
N ARG A 54 -12.79 -1.36 7.04
CA ARG A 54 -11.99 -1.04 5.83
C ARG A 54 -11.24 -2.26 5.32
N PHE A 55 -10.72 -3.06 6.24
CA PHE A 55 -10.03 -4.31 5.89
C PHE A 55 -11.00 -5.27 5.19
N GLU A 56 -12.19 -5.47 5.76
CA GLU A 56 -13.17 -6.40 5.17
C GLU A 56 -13.68 -5.91 3.81
N MET A 57 -13.93 -4.61 3.66
CA MET A 57 -14.33 -4.05 2.37
C MET A 57 -13.25 -4.26 1.30
N THR A 58 -12.00 -4.04 1.67
CA THR A 58 -10.88 -4.22 0.75
C THR A 58 -10.73 -5.69 0.36
N LYS A 59 -10.86 -6.58 1.34
CA LYS A 59 -10.77 -8.03 1.10
C LYS A 59 -11.82 -8.49 0.10
N ILE A 60 -13.05 -7.98 0.22
CA ILE A 60 -14.12 -8.32 -0.72
C ILE A 60 -13.80 -7.80 -2.11
N LEU A 61 -13.32 -6.54 -2.20
CA LEU A 61 -13.02 -5.93 -3.49
C LEU A 61 -11.94 -6.68 -4.26
N ILE A 62 -10.88 -7.11 -3.57
CA ILE A 62 -9.73 -7.74 -4.24
C ILE A 62 -9.88 -9.25 -4.44
N ASN A 63 -10.98 -9.84 -4.00
CA ASN A 63 -11.19 -11.29 -4.06
C ASN A 63 -11.31 -11.84 -5.49
N GLU A 64 -11.39 -10.97 -6.49
CA GLU A 64 -11.54 -11.38 -7.88
C GLU A 64 -10.26 -11.90 -8.52
N SER A 65 -9.10 -11.71 -7.89
CA SER A 65 -7.81 -12.06 -8.49
C SER A 65 -6.90 -12.76 -7.50
N GLU A 66 -6.28 -13.84 -7.96
CA GLU A 66 -5.27 -14.56 -7.18
C GLU A 66 -3.95 -13.80 -7.04
N PHE A 67 -3.76 -12.74 -7.85
CA PHE A 67 -2.55 -11.93 -7.79
C PHE A 67 -2.62 -10.82 -6.76
N PHE A 68 -3.75 -10.66 -6.10
CA PHE A 68 -3.96 -9.66 -5.06
C PHE A 68 -3.99 -10.33 -3.70
N GLU A 69 -3.24 -9.75 -2.76
CA GLU A 69 -3.26 -10.19 -1.36
C GLU A 69 -3.61 -9.01 -0.47
N ILE A 70 -4.09 -9.27 0.73
CA ILE A 70 -4.35 -8.24 1.72
C ILE A 70 -3.52 -8.53 2.96
N SER A 71 -3.01 -7.49 3.61
CA SER A 71 -2.23 -7.63 4.84
C SER A 71 -2.80 -6.75 5.94
N ASP A 72 -2.83 -7.27 7.16
CA ASP A 72 -3.24 -6.53 8.34
C ASP A 72 -2.05 -5.96 9.12
N ILE A 73 -0.91 -5.83 8.46
CA ILE A 73 0.33 -5.43 9.11
C ILE A 73 0.23 -4.07 9.80
N GLU A 74 -0.69 -3.20 9.36
CA GLU A 74 -0.95 -1.90 9.98
C GLU A 74 -2.22 -1.87 10.81
N LYS A 75 -2.62 -2.99 11.38
CA LYS A 75 -3.91 -3.12 12.09
C LYS A 75 -4.04 -2.30 13.37
N SER A 76 -2.95 -1.79 13.94
CA SER A 76 -3.01 -0.99 15.16
C SER A 76 -3.67 0.34 14.90
N GLU A 77 -4.75 0.64 15.65
CA GLU A 77 -5.43 1.92 15.59
C GLU A 77 -4.95 2.89 16.67
N GLU A 78 -4.05 2.44 17.55
CA GLU A 78 -3.53 3.25 18.64
C GLU A 78 -2.38 4.15 18.22
N ASN A 79 -1.58 3.71 17.26
CA ASN A 79 -0.40 4.44 16.80
C ASN A 79 -0.51 4.80 15.33
N PRO A 80 0.03 5.95 14.91
CA PRO A 80 0.04 6.30 13.48
C PRO A 80 0.76 5.24 12.65
N SER A 81 0.25 5.02 11.43
CA SER A 81 0.86 4.08 10.49
C SER A 81 1.83 4.84 9.60
N TYR A 82 3.11 4.44 9.61
CA TYR A 82 4.14 5.05 8.79
C TYR A 82 4.70 4.03 7.80
N THR A 83 4.79 4.43 6.54
CA THR A 83 5.25 3.55 5.46
C THR A 83 6.64 2.99 5.72
N TYR A 84 7.56 3.80 6.24
CA TYR A 84 8.92 3.34 6.54
C TYR A 84 8.92 2.11 7.44
N GLU A 85 8.14 2.16 8.52
CA GLU A 85 8.07 1.06 9.48
C GLU A 85 7.38 -0.16 8.88
N THR A 86 6.34 0.05 8.07
CA THR A 86 5.64 -1.03 7.40
C THR A 86 6.57 -1.78 6.45
N LEU A 87 7.35 -1.05 5.66
CA LEU A 87 8.28 -1.67 4.72
C LEU A 87 9.37 -2.47 5.45
N LEU A 88 9.84 -1.97 6.60
CA LEU A 88 10.78 -2.72 7.42
C LEU A 88 10.18 -4.04 7.91
N ARG A 89 8.93 -4.02 8.35
CA ARG A 89 8.25 -5.22 8.84
C ARG A 89 7.99 -6.25 7.74
N LEU A 90 7.75 -5.80 6.52
CA LEU A 90 7.55 -6.70 5.39
C LEU A 90 8.81 -7.52 5.11
N ASN A 91 9.97 -6.94 5.40
CA ASN A 91 11.26 -7.62 5.36
C ASN A 91 11.57 -8.34 4.04
N HIS A 92 11.31 -7.66 2.93
CA HIS A 92 11.72 -8.13 1.61
C HIS A 92 12.91 -7.33 1.11
N PRO A 93 13.79 -7.90 0.26
CA PRO A 93 14.87 -7.13 -0.35
C PRO A 93 14.32 -5.97 -1.17
N LYS A 94 15.05 -4.87 -1.21
CA LYS A 94 14.65 -3.68 -1.96
C LYS A 94 14.32 -4.00 -3.42
N GLU A 95 15.14 -4.84 -4.05
CA GLU A 95 14.98 -5.18 -5.46
C GLU A 95 13.68 -5.94 -5.75
N ASP A 96 13.06 -6.51 -4.71
CA ASP A 96 11.79 -7.24 -4.85
C ASP A 96 10.56 -6.38 -4.53
N LEU A 97 10.72 -5.24 -3.86
CA LEU A 97 9.60 -4.40 -3.43
C LEU A 97 9.39 -3.21 -4.35
N TYR A 98 8.13 -2.98 -4.70
CA TYR A 98 7.68 -1.86 -5.53
C TYR A 98 6.51 -1.18 -4.84
N PHE A 99 6.77 -0.03 -4.23
CA PHE A 99 5.73 0.74 -3.54
C PHE A 99 4.97 1.58 -4.55
N ILE A 100 3.67 1.37 -4.63
CA ILE A 100 2.81 1.98 -5.64
C ILE A 100 2.19 3.26 -5.07
N LEU A 101 2.38 4.38 -5.76
CA LEU A 101 1.88 5.68 -5.36
C LEU A 101 1.04 6.30 -6.47
N GLY A 102 -0.06 6.97 -6.09
CA GLY A 102 -0.69 7.91 -7.00
C GLY A 102 0.16 9.17 -7.12
N SER A 103 -0.03 9.93 -8.20
CA SER A 103 0.75 11.14 -8.45
C SER A 103 0.62 12.17 -7.32
N ASP A 104 -0.59 12.35 -6.78
CA ASP A 104 -0.83 13.29 -5.68
C ASP A 104 -0.07 12.89 -4.42
N THR A 105 -0.08 11.61 -4.10
CA THR A 105 0.65 11.09 -2.93
C THR A 105 2.15 11.25 -3.12
N ALA A 106 2.64 11.00 -4.34
CA ALA A 106 4.06 11.16 -4.64
C ALA A 106 4.55 12.59 -4.43
N MET A 107 3.70 13.58 -4.72
CA MET A 107 4.04 14.99 -4.50
C MET A 107 4.17 15.33 -3.02
N ASN A 108 3.52 14.58 -2.15
CA ASN A 108 3.52 14.82 -0.71
C ASN A 108 4.46 13.89 0.08
N ILE A 109 5.23 13.07 -0.60
CA ILE A 109 6.04 12.04 0.05
C ILE A 109 7.08 12.63 1.02
N LYS A 110 7.51 13.86 0.77
CA LYS A 110 8.48 14.52 1.65
C LYS A 110 7.93 14.83 3.04
N THR A 111 6.60 14.79 3.21
CA THR A 111 5.98 14.98 4.52
C THR A 111 5.98 13.70 5.35
N TRP A 112 6.37 12.58 4.77
CA TRP A 112 6.33 11.28 5.44
C TRP A 112 7.54 11.10 6.35
N LYS A 113 7.32 10.42 7.47
CA LYS A 113 8.38 10.08 8.40
C LYS A 113 9.47 9.26 7.70
N ASN A 114 10.73 9.69 7.87
CA ASN A 114 11.89 9.01 7.27
C ASN A 114 11.83 8.91 5.74
N HIS A 115 11.20 9.89 5.08
CA HIS A 115 11.00 9.85 3.63
C HIS A 115 12.31 9.66 2.86
N SER A 116 13.41 10.24 3.31
CA SER A 116 14.71 10.13 2.63
C SER A 116 15.29 8.72 2.66
N LYS A 117 14.81 7.87 3.57
CA LYS A 117 15.27 6.50 3.71
C LYS A 117 14.41 5.48 2.99
N LEU A 118 13.26 5.89 2.47
CA LEU A 118 12.34 4.96 1.79
C LEU A 118 12.98 4.30 0.57
N SER A 119 13.80 5.05 -0.17
CA SER A 119 14.46 4.51 -1.36
C SER A 119 15.46 3.40 -1.06
N GLU A 120 15.85 3.24 0.21
CA GLU A 120 16.70 2.14 0.64
C GLU A 120 15.93 0.84 0.84
N LEU A 121 14.60 0.93 0.95
CA LEU A 121 13.74 -0.21 1.27
C LEU A 121 12.90 -0.69 0.10
N THR A 122 12.65 0.16 -0.90
CA THR A 122 11.73 -0.15 -1.98
C THR A 122 12.03 0.65 -3.24
N ASN A 123 11.56 0.13 -4.36
CA ASN A 123 11.45 0.90 -5.60
C ASN A 123 10.08 1.58 -5.59
N PHE A 124 9.91 2.64 -6.36
CA PHE A 124 8.65 3.36 -6.44
C PHE A 124 8.03 3.22 -7.83
N LEU A 125 6.71 2.98 -7.86
CA LEU A 125 5.91 3.05 -9.07
C LEU A 125 4.88 4.14 -8.88
N ILE A 126 4.88 5.10 -9.79
CA ILE A 126 3.96 6.24 -9.70
C ILE A 126 2.88 6.10 -10.75
N ALA A 127 1.63 5.98 -10.31
CA ALA A 127 0.47 5.91 -11.20
C ALA A 127 0.02 7.32 -11.58
N LEU A 128 -0.05 7.58 -12.86
CA LEU A 128 -0.46 8.88 -13.38
C LEU A 128 -1.96 8.95 -13.65
#